data_8a60e007133d8d051c3d57a7083e1934
#
_entry.id   8a60e007133d8d051c3d57a7083e1934
#
_cell.length_a   1.000
_cell.length_b   1.000
_cell.length_c   1.000
_cell.angle_alpha   90.00
_cell.angle_beta   90.00
_cell.angle_gamma   90.00
#
_symmetry.space_group_name_H-M   'P 1'
#
loop_
_entity.id
_entity.type
_entity.pdbx_description
1 polymer ?
#
loop_
_entity_poly.entity_id
_entity_poly.type
_entity_poly.pdbx_seq_one_letter_code
_entity_poly.pdbx_strand_id
1 'polypeptide(L)'
;SDGIRLAFQPVRELDAVRGEPLFLPRRSDSAEFPLADTPCELLFRCKPNQPLTLTLGGTVLTAENARLHIQPVLGQDAVDAHLDVNEPIRVILDRGVIEVFANGGTFWAALEAEGDLLTKTVSIAGAEGLKVYPLH
;
A
#
# COMPACT_ATOMS: atom_id res chain seq x y z
N SER A 1 -19.07 -4.74 -2.92
CA SER A 1 -18.93 -4.86 -3.38
C SER A 1 -18.96 -4.84 -3.86
N ASP A 2 -19.05 -4.75 -3.88
CA ASP A 2 -18.86 -4.91 -4.49
C ASP A 2 -18.49 -5.22 -4.82
N GLY A 3 -18.24 -5.59 -4.50
CA GLY A 3 -17.87 -6.01 -4.82
C GLY A 3 -17.41 -6.16 -5.11
N ILE A 4 -17.21 -6.67 -5.35
CA ILE A 4 -16.59 -6.83 -5.71
C ILE A 4 -16.43 -6.76 -6.43
N ARG A 5 -16.48 -6.78 -7.02
CA ARG A 5 -16.02 -6.47 -7.67
C ARG A 5 -15.32 -6.75 -8.59
N LEU A 6 -15.16 -7.12 -9.78
CA LEU A 6 -14.56 -7.26 -10.56
C LEU A 6 -13.36 -6.55 -10.59
N ALA A 7 -13.17 -5.41 -10.92
CA ALA A 7 -12.06 -4.62 -10.59
C ALA A 7 -12.27 -4.24 -9.18
N PHE A 8 -11.40 -4.66 -8.33
CA PHE A 8 -11.56 -4.38 -6.95
C PHE A 8 -11.02 -3.02 -6.65
N GLN A 9 -11.91 -2.09 -6.45
CA GLN A 9 -11.58 -0.76 -6.01
C GLN A 9 -12.19 -0.59 -4.65
N PRO A 10 -11.41 -0.32 -3.63
CA PRO A 10 -11.96 0.00 -2.33
C PRO A 10 -12.44 1.44 -2.35
N VAL A 11 -13.50 1.70 -3.13
CA VAL A 11 -13.78 3.06 -3.49
C VAL A 11 -14.75 3.74 -2.60
N ARG A 12 -16.03 3.45 -2.74
CA ARG A 12 -17.00 4.28 -2.06
C ARG A 12 -17.02 4.08 -0.59
N GLU A 13 -16.97 2.82 -0.17
CA GLU A 13 -17.02 2.51 1.25
C GLU A 13 -15.81 3.07 1.97
N LEU A 14 -14.64 2.94 1.36
CA LEU A 14 -13.43 3.46 1.99
C LEU A 14 -13.42 4.98 1.97
N ASP A 15 -13.90 5.59 0.90
CA ASP A 15 -13.96 7.04 0.87
C ASP A 15 -14.86 7.57 1.96
N ALA A 16 -15.93 6.85 2.28
CA ALA A 16 -16.87 7.28 3.31
C ALA A 16 -16.26 7.23 4.71
N VAL A 17 -15.30 6.32 4.95
CA VAL A 17 -14.69 6.20 6.27
C VAL A 17 -13.32 6.85 6.34
N ARG A 18 -12.82 7.35 5.23
CA ARG A 18 -11.51 7.96 5.18
C ARG A 18 -11.51 9.28 5.94
N GLY A 19 -10.56 9.44 6.83
CA GLY A 19 -10.41 10.69 7.57
C GLY A 19 -9.53 11.65 6.83
N GLU A 20 -9.09 12.68 7.52
CA GLU A 20 -8.15 13.64 6.96
C GLU A 20 -6.82 12.96 6.74
N PRO A 21 -6.09 13.31 5.68
CA PRO A 21 -4.76 12.74 5.48
C PRO A 21 -3.84 13.08 6.65
N LEU A 22 -3.04 12.13 7.04
CA LEU A 22 -2.01 12.39 8.03
C LEU A 22 -0.95 13.30 7.43
N PHE A 23 -0.29 14.08 8.29
CA PHE A 23 0.76 14.97 7.81
C PHE A 23 1.93 14.17 7.28
N LEU A 24 2.44 14.58 6.12
CA LEU A 24 3.63 13.99 5.53
C LEU A 24 4.53 15.11 5.05
N PRO A 25 5.85 14.93 5.11
CA PRO A 25 6.77 15.94 4.60
C PRO A 25 6.52 16.17 3.13
N ARG A 26 6.60 17.42 2.72
CA ARG A 26 6.47 17.75 1.33
C ARG A 26 7.67 17.26 0.56
N ARG A 27 7.49 16.91 -0.68
CA ARG A 27 8.55 16.47 -1.56
C ARG A 27 9.32 15.30 -0.97
N SER A 28 8.62 14.45 -0.29
CA SER A 28 9.22 13.30 0.33
C SER A 28 9.41 12.22 -0.72
N ASP A 29 10.65 11.90 -1.07
CA ASP A 29 10.94 10.69 -1.83
C ASP A 29 10.88 9.49 -0.92
N SER A 30 11.05 9.72 0.36
CA SER A 30 10.96 8.66 1.35
C SER A 30 10.28 9.20 2.59
N ALA A 31 9.64 8.31 3.29
CA ALA A 31 8.94 8.63 4.53
C ALA A 31 9.00 7.42 5.43
N GLU A 32 9.04 7.70 6.74
CA GLU A 32 8.99 6.66 7.74
C GLU A 32 8.09 7.14 8.84
N PHE A 33 7.08 6.36 9.19
CA PHE A 33 6.12 6.79 10.19
C PHE A 33 5.52 5.58 10.89
N PRO A 34 5.18 5.73 12.19
CA PRO A 34 4.53 4.65 12.92
C PRO A 34 3.06 4.59 12.58
N LEU A 35 2.48 3.41 12.58
CA LEU A 35 1.05 3.27 12.35
C LEU A 35 0.25 3.68 13.58
N ALA A 36 0.87 3.64 14.75
CA ALA A 36 0.28 4.15 15.99
C ALA A 36 -1.09 3.53 16.28
N ASP A 37 -1.20 2.23 16.07
CA ASP A 37 -2.40 1.45 16.37
C ASP A 37 -3.62 1.91 15.57
N THR A 38 -3.40 2.47 14.38
CA THR A 38 -4.47 3.01 13.55
C THR A 38 -4.46 2.34 12.18
N PRO A 39 -5.53 1.65 11.79
CA PRO A 39 -5.65 1.17 10.41
C PRO A 39 -5.62 2.34 9.45
N CYS A 40 -4.99 2.16 8.30
CA CYS A 40 -4.88 3.26 7.37
C CYS A 40 -4.78 2.76 5.93
N GLU A 41 -4.95 3.72 5.03
CA GLU A 41 -4.77 3.51 3.61
C GLU A 41 -3.62 4.36 3.13
N LEU A 42 -2.69 3.75 2.38
CA LEU A 42 -1.63 4.47 1.70
C LEU A 42 -2.01 4.58 0.23
N LEU A 43 -1.81 5.75 -0.35
CA LEU A 43 -2.11 5.98 -1.75
C LEU A 43 -0.91 6.70 -2.36
N PHE A 44 -0.34 6.14 -3.42
CA PHE A 44 0.87 6.71 -4.00
C PHE A 44 1.07 6.20 -5.42
N ARG A 45 2.00 6.81 -6.14
CA ARG A 45 2.44 6.38 -7.46
C ARG A 45 3.93 6.16 -7.45
N CYS A 46 4.43 5.42 -8.42
CA CYS A 46 5.86 5.28 -8.62
C CYS A 46 6.41 6.54 -9.27
N LYS A 47 7.59 6.97 -8.84
CA LYS A 47 8.29 8.03 -9.54
C LYS A 47 8.86 7.49 -10.84
N PRO A 48 8.85 8.28 -11.91
CA PRO A 48 9.46 7.83 -13.16
C PRO A 48 10.93 7.50 -12.96
N ASN A 49 11.34 6.36 -13.50
CA ASN A 49 12.74 5.95 -13.54
C ASN A 49 13.38 5.79 -12.16
N GLN A 50 12.58 5.54 -11.15
CA GLN A 50 13.09 5.27 -9.80
C GLN A 50 12.41 4.02 -9.23
N PRO A 51 13.17 3.16 -8.58
CA PRO A 51 12.55 2.03 -7.90
C PRO A 51 11.79 2.51 -6.67
N LEU A 52 10.72 1.83 -6.36
CA LEU A 52 9.93 2.09 -5.17
C LEU A 52 10.11 0.91 -4.22
N THR A 53 10.27 1.20 -2.94
CA THR A 53 10.35 0.17 -1.91
C THR A 53 9.46 0.58 -0.75
N LEU A 54 8.57 -0.33 -0.37
CA LEU A 54 7.68 -0.14 0.78
C LEU A 54 7.89 -1.31 1.71
N THR A 55 8.24 -1.01 2.95
CA THR A 55 8.51 -2.03 3.96
C THR A 55 7.49 -1.93 5.09
N LEU A 56 6.86 -3.05 5.38
CA LEU A 56 5.77 -3.13 6.34
C LEU A 56 5.92 -4.41 7.15
N GLY A 57 6.44 -4.30 8.38
CA GLY A 57 6.44 -5.45 9.29
C GLY A 57 6.93 -6.74 8.67
N GLY A 58 8.05 -6.70 7.96
CA GLY A 58 8.62 -7.90 7.34
C GLY A 58 8.19 -8.14 5.91
N THR A 59 7.13 -7.49 5.45
CA THR A 59 6.69 -7.57 4.07
C THR A 59 7.33 -6.44 3.29
N VAL A 60 7.85 -6.74 2.10
CA VAL A 60 8.51 -5.74 1.26
C VAL A 60 7.83 -5.73 -0.10
N LEU A 61 7.35 -4.56 -0.49
CA LEU A 61 6.79 -4.33 -1.80
C LEU A 61 7.75 -3.48 -2.60
N THR A 62 8.13 -3.95 -3.78
CA THR A 62 9.01 -3.18 -4.66
C THR A 62 8.35 -3.03 -6.01
N ALA A 63 8.63 -1.90 -6.66
CA ALA A 63 8.13 -1.64 -8.01
C ALA A 63 9.25 -1.03 -8.81
N GLU A 64 9.55 -1.65 -9.96
CA GLU A 64 10.63 -1.20 -10.82
C GLU A 64 10.39 -1.73 -12.22
N ASN A 65 10.63 -0.89 -13.23
CA ASN A 65 10.52 -1.30 -14.63
C ASN A 65 9.16 -1.89 -14.96
N ALA A 66 8.10 -1.24 -14.47
CA ALA A 66 6.71 -1.65 -14.70
C ALA A 66 6.43 -3.05 -14.16
N ARG A 67 7.12 -3.45 -13.10
CA ARG A 67 6.90 -4.72 -12.43
C ARG A 67 6.68 -4.47 -10.95
N LEU A 68 5.70 -5.16 -10.41
CA LEU A 68 5.39 -5.12 -8.99
C LEU A 68 5.80 -6.45 -8.37
N HIS A 69 6.56 -6.41 -7.30
CA HIS A 69 6.97 -7.60 -6.58
C HIS A 69 6.66 -7.43 -5.11
N ILE A 70 6.01 -8.40 -4.51
CA ILE A 70 5.71 -8.36 -3.08
C ILE A 70 6.34 -9.59 -2.46
N GLN A 71 7.26 -9.35 -1.53
CA GLN A 71 7.89 -10.42 -0.77
C GLN A 71 7.25 -10.43 0.61
N PRO A 72 6.37 -11.40 0.87
CA PRO A 72 5.69 -11.44 2.16
C PRO A 72 6.59 -12.03 3.24
N VAL A 73 6.05 -12.09 4.44
CA VAL A 73 6.77 -12.73 5.53
C VAL A 73 6.91 -14.22 5.26
N LEU A 74 7.78 -14.84 6.03
CA LEU A 74 8.09 -16.24 5.86
C LEU A 74 6.83 -17.10 5.82
N GLY A 75 6.80 -18.05 4.90
CA GLY A 75 5.69 -18.99 4.80
C GLY A 75 4.62 -18.62 3.80
N GLN A 76 4.73 -17.46 3.17
CA GLN A 76 3.79 -17.04 2.14
C GLN A 76 4.53 -16.89 0.81
N ASP A 77 3.81 -17.11 -0.28
CA ASP A 77 4.40 -17.02 -1.61
C ASP A 77 4.59 -15.58 -2.04
N ALA A 78 5.70 -15.32 -2.71
CA ALA A 78 5.94 -14.01 -3.30
C ALA A 78 4.96 -13.77 -4.45
N VAL A 79 4.67 -12.49 -4.69
CA VAL A 79 3.75 -12.09 -5.74
C VAL A 79 4.50 -11.24 -6.75
N ASP A 80 4.35 -11.56 -8.03
CA ASP A 80 4.91 -10.77 -9.11
C ASP A 80 3.82 -10.43 -10.09
N ALA A 81 3.81 -9.18 -10.56
CA ALA A 81 2.78 -8.73 -11.48
C ALA A 81 3.30 -7.60 -12.34
N HIS A 82 2.67 -7.42 -13.49
CA HIS A 82 2.87 -6.23 -14.28
C HIS A 82 2.28 -5.04 -13.54
N LEU A 83 2.90 -3.88 -13.66
CA LEU A 83 2.42 -2.67 -13.01
C LEU A 83 2.18 -1.59 -14.06
N ASP A 84 0.97 -1.05 -14.06
CA ASP A 84 0.67 0.14 -14.84
C ASP A 84 1.11 1.34 -14.03
N VAL A 85 2.22 1.96 -14.45
CA VAL A 85 2.83 3.05 -13.68
C VAL A 85 2.00 4.32 -13.72
N ASN A 86 0.98 4.39 -14.57
CA ASN A 86 0.10 5.55 -14.63
C ASN A 86 -1.03 5.47 -13.63
N GLU A 87 -1.21 4.33 -12.98
CA GLU A 87 -2.27 4.14 -12.00
C GLU A 87 -1.69 4.15 -10.60
N PRO A 88 -2.44 4.68 -9.63
CA PRO A 88 -1.95 4.69 -8.26
C PRO A 88 -1.97 3.30 -7.66
N ILE A 89 -1.12 3.13 -6.65
CA ILE A 89 -1.12 1.94 -5.81
C ILE A 89 -1.80 2.30 -4.51
N ARG A 90 -2.71 1.43 -4.06
CA ARG A 90 -3.37 1.57 -2.78
C ARG A 90 -2.98 0.42 -1.90
N VAL A 91 -2.60 0.73 -0.67
CA VAL A 91 -2.26 -0.29 0.31
C VAL A 91 -3.12 -0.05 1.54
N ILE A 92 -3.87 -1.07 1.93
CA ILE A 92 -4.74 -1.00 3.11
C ILE A 92 -4.06 -1.78 4.20
N LEU A 93 -3.85 -1.14 5.34
CA LEU A 93 -3.14 -1.74 6.46
C LEU A 93 -4.09 -1.91 7.63
N ASP A 94 -4.21 -3.13 8.10
CA ASP A 94 -5.00 -3.46 9.27
C ASP A 94 -4.15 -4.35 10.16
N ARG A 95 -4.71 -4.79 11.28
CA ARG A 95 -3.90 -5.48 12.29
C ARG A 95 -3.24 -6.74 11.77
N GLY A 96 -3.97 -7.54 11.02
CA GLY A 96 -3.44 -8.81 10.57
C GLY A 96 -3.31 -8.97 9.07
N VAL A 97 -3.65 -7.92 8.29
CA VAL A 97 -3.74 -8.08 6.85
C VAL A 97 -3.21 -6.84 6.15
N ILE A 98 -2.49 -7.07 5.06
CA ILE A 98 -2.04 -6.05 4.13
C ILE A 98 -2.75 -6.32 2.81
N GLU A 99 -3.49 -5.35 2.30
CA GLU A 99 -4.13 -5.49 0.99
C GLU A 99 -3.52 -4.50 0.02
N VAL A 100 -3.20 -4.96 -1.18
CA VAL A 100 -2.57 -4.13 -2.20
C VAL A 100 -3.46 -4.12 -3.43
N PHE A 101 -3.75 -2.93 -3.93
CA PHE A 101 -4.55 -2.73 -5.14
C PHE A 101 -3.74 -1.93 -6.12
N ALA A 102 -3.74 -2.34 -7.38
CA ALA A 102 -2.98 -1.66 -8.42
C ALA A 102 -3.68 -1.84 -9.77
N ASN A 103 -3.14 -1.18 -10.79
CA ASN A 103 -3.57 -1.34 -12.17
C ASN A 103 -5.05 -1.02 -12.35
N GLY A 104 -5.50 0.07 -11.74
CA GLY A 104 -6.88 0.50 -11.88
C GLY A 104 -7.87 -0.47 -11.25
N GLY A 105 -7.42 -1.26 -10.27
CA GLY A 105 -8.27 -2.20 -9.59
C GLY A 105 -8.27 -3.60 -10.19
N THR A 106 -7.48 -3.83 -11.23
CA THR A 106 -7.41 -5.17 -11.83
C THR A 106 -6.40 -6.07 -11.14
N PHE A 107 -5.54 -5.52 -10.29
CA PHE A 107 -4.63 -6.32 -9.47
C PHE A 107 -5.03 -6.17 -8.01
N TRP A 108 -5.07 -7.28 -7.31
CA TRP A 108 -5.37 -7.28 -5.88
C TRP A 108 -4.60 -8.43 -5.24
N ALA A 109 -4.01 -8.15 -4.08
CA ALA A 109 -3.36 -9.17 -3.27
C ALA A 109 -3.63 -8.88 -1.82
N ALA A 110 -3.88 -9.94 -1.07
CA ALA A 110 -4.05 -9.85 0.38
C ALA A 110 -3.00 -10.73 1.03
N LEU A 111 -2.28 -10.17 2.00
CA LEU A 111 -1.16 -10.84 2.64
C LEU A 111 -1.35 -10.79 4.15
N GLU A 112 -0.93 -11.85 4.83
CA GLU A 112 -0.96 -11.85 6.27
C GLU A 112 0.21 -11.04 6.81
N ALA A 113 -0.03 -10.26 7.84
CA ALA A 113 1.01 -9.53 8.52
C ALA A 113 1.60 -10.40 9.61
N GLU A 114 2.86 -10.17 9.93
CA GLU A 114 3.52 -10.83 11.02
C GLU A 114 3.25 -10.05 12.29
N GLY A 115 2.50 -10.66 13.21
CA GLY A 115 2.13 -9.98 14.45
C GLY A 115 1.10 -8.90 14.20
N ASP A 116 1.02 -7.95 15.12
CA ASP A 116 0.10 -6.82 14.99
C ASP A 116 0.76 -5.74 14.16
N LEU A 117 0.33 -5.62 12.91
CA LEU A 117 0.92 -4.67 11.97
C LEU A 117 0.85 -3.25 12.49
N LEU A 118 -0.21 -2.91 13.21
CA LEU A 118 -0.43 -1.52 13.61
C LEU A 118 0.53 -1.04 14.69
N THR A 119 1.35 -1.95 15.25
CA THR A 119 2.41 -1.55 16.16
C THR A 119 3.72 -1.26 15.41
N LYS A 120 3.72 -1.41 14.10
CA LYS A 120 4.94 -1.31 13.30
C LYS A 120 5.09 0.06 12.69
N THR A 121 6.26 0.28 12.11
CA THR A 121 6.58 1.48 11.37
C THR A 121 6.58 1.17 9.89
N VAL A 122 6.03 2.07 9.10
CA VAL A 122 6.03 1.97 7.65
C VAL A 122 7.21 2.75 7.11
N SER A 123 7.93 2.13 6.17
CA SER A 123 9.02 2.80 5.47
C SER A 123 8.74 2.73 3.98
N ILE A 124 8.78 3.88 3.30
CA ILE A 124 8.54 3.92 1.86
C ILE A 124 9.57 4.86 1.21
N ALA A 125 10.10 4.42 0.08
CA ALA A 125 11.06 5.21 -0.70
C ALA A 125 10.69 5.12 -2.17
N GLY A 126 10.88 6.20 -2.92
CA GLY A 126 10.61 6.22 -4.35
C GLY A 126 9.17 6.48 -4.71
N ALA A 127 8.36 6.94 -3.78
CA ALA A 127 6.95 7.22 -4.04
C ALA A 127 6.74 8.66 -4.47
N GLU A 128 5.70 8.85 -5.25
CA GLU A 128 5.27 10.18 -5.65
C GLU A 128 3.85 10.39 -5.15
N GLY A 129 3.59 11.54 -4.54
CA GLY A 129 2.24 11.90 -4.13
C GLY A 129 1.69 11.05 -3.00
N LEU A 130 2.55 10.63 -2.09
CA LEU A 130 2.11 9.76 -1.00
C LEU A 130 1.11 10.47 -0.11
N LYS A 131 0.00 9.79 0.15
CA LYS A 131 -1.02 10.23 1.09
C LYS A 131 -1.36 9.07 2.01
N VAL A 132 -1.58 9.38 3.26
CA VAL A 132 -1.92 8.38 4.27
C VAL A 132 -3.21 8.81 4.91
N TYR A 133 -4.21 7.94 4.87
CA TYR A 133 -5.53 8.24 5.42
C TYR A 133 -5.83 7.26 6.54
N PRO A 134 -6.17 7.74 7.74
CA PRO A 134 -6.64 6.84 8.77
C PRO A 134 -8.01 6.30 8.41
N LEU A 135 -8.27 5.06 8.77
CA LEU A 135 -9.57 4.42 8.55
C LEU A 135 -10.26 4.29 9.90
N HIS A 136 -11.53 4.60 9.93
CA HIS A 136 -12.29 4.62 11.19
C HIS A 136 -13.24 3.46 11.31
#